data_9ce6c8989f8313edaf82054b8b2b4286
#
_entry.id   9ce6c8989f8313edaf82054b8b2b4286
#
_cell.length_a   1.000
_cell.length_b   1.000
_cell.length_c   1.000
_cell.angle_alpha   90.00
_cell.angle_beta   90.00
_cell.angle_gamma   90.00
#
_symmetry.space_group_name_H-M   'P 1'
#
loop_
_entity.id
_entity.type
_entity.pdbx_description
1 polymer ?
#
loop_
_entity_poly.entity_id
_entity_poly.type
_entity_poly.pdbx_seq_one_letter_code
_entity_poly.pdbx_strand_id
1 'polypeptide(L)'
;MKRILLLSMALFMLAGHSVAQEKNKAYIVSNAHFDSQWNWDVQRSIAEYIPKTLNQNLMLLAKYPDYVFNFEGGIKYQWMKEYYPHQYELMKNYIAAGRWHITGSTWDATDPNIPSIESFTRNILYGQHFYRDEFGVEGTDIFLPDCFGFGWTLPTVAAHCGLIGFSTQKLMWRHRPFYGNSKIPFEIGLWEGVD
;
A
#
# COMPACT_ATOMS: atom_id res chain seq x y z
N MET A 1 3.73 12.87 -65.70
CA MET A 1 3.89 13.70 -64.50
C MET A 1 2.71 13.61 -63.54
N LYS A 2 1.44 13.76 -63.94
CA LYS A 2 0.28 13.73 -63.03
C LYS A 2 0.08 12.38 -62.26
N ARG A 3 0.44 11.22 -62.85
CA ARG A 3 0.31 9.90 -62.19
C ARG A 3 1.36 9.64 -61.11
N ILE A 4 2.57 10.19 -61.27
CA ILE A 4 3.65 10.07 -60.27
C ILE A 4 3.34 10.94 -59.05
N LEU A 5 2.74 12.11 -59.22
CA LEU A 5 2.35 13.01 -58.16
C LEU A 5 1.22 12.41 -57.27
N LEU A 6 0.27 11.68 -57.89
CA LEU A 6 -0.81 11.00 -57.15
C LEU A 6 -0.30 9.80 -56.34
N LEU A 7 0.70 9.06 -56.84
CA LEU A 7 1.29 7.96 -56.11
C LEU A 7 2.12 8.43 -54.90
N SER A 8 2.84 9.55 -55.03
CA SER A 8 3.60 10.13 -53.94
C SER A 8 2.70 10.72 -52.83
N MET A 9 1.57 11.33 -53.20
CA MET A 9 0.57 11.80 -52.22
C MET A 9 -0.11 10.64 -51.49
N ALA A 10 -0.42 9.53 -52.16
CA ALA A 10 -1.01 8.34 -51.55
C ALA A 10 -0.01 7.65 -50.59
N LEU A 11 1.27 7.62 -50.91
CA LEU A 11 2.32 7.09 -50.04
C LEU A 11 2.53 7.96 -48.79
N PHE A 12 2.40 9.28 -48.91
CA PHE A 12 2.50 10.21 -47.79
C PHE A 12 1.28 10.12 -46.84
N MET A 13 0.09 9.78 -47.32
CA MET A 13 -1.08 9.56 -46.50
C MET A 13 -1.07 8.22 -45.76
N LEU A 14 -0.34 7.23 -46.25
CA LEU A 14 -0.17 5.93 -45.57
C LEU A 14 0.94 5.95 -44.49
N ALA A 15 1.86 6.92 -44.55
CA ALA A 15 2.93 7.06 -43.58
C ALA A 15 2.51 7.81 -42.31
N GLY A 16 1.29 8.35 -42.24
CA GLY A 16 0.85 9.31 -41.23
C GLY A 16 0.04 8.77 -40.03
N HIS A 17 -0.16 7.47 -39.85
CA HIS A 17 -1.03 6.96 -38.81
C HIS A 17 -0.50 5.74 -38.07
N SER A 18 0.77 5.68 -37.76
CA SER A 18 1.18 4.89 -36.58
C SER A 18 1.20 5.78 -35.35
N VAL A 19 0.01 6.20 -34.89
CA VAL A 19 -0.14 6.60 -33.51
C VAL A 19 0.20 5.34 -32.70
N ALA A 20 1.39 5.32 -32.12
CA ALA A 20 1.75 4.27 -31.20
C ALA A 20 0.67 4.31 -30.11
N GLN A 21 -0.24 3.36 -30.13
CA GLN A 21 -1.27 3.21 -29.12
C GLN A 21 -0.50 2.96 -27.82
N GLU A 22 -0.46 3.95 -26.93
CA GLU A 22 0.10 3.76 -25.59
C GLU A 22 -0.60 2.54 -24.98
N LYS A 23 0.18 1.49 -24.75
CA LYS A 23 -0.36 0.31 -24.07
C LYS A 23 -0.75 0.72 -22.68
N ASN A 24 -2.00 0.53 -22.33
CA ASN A 24 -2.48 0.72 -20.96
C ASN A 24 -1.59 -0.10 -20.02
N LYS A 25 -1.10 0.54 -18.95
CA LYS A 25 -0.30 -0.12 -17.92
C LYS A 25 -1.20 -0.43 -16.72
N ALA A 26 -1.17 -1.66 -16.26
CA ALA A 26 -1.79 -2.05 -14.99
C ALA A 26 -0.67 -2.19 -13.95
N TYR A 27 -0.84 -1.52 -12.81
CA TYR A 27 0.04 -1.65 -11.65
C TYR A 27 -0.66 -2.55 -10.63
N ILE A 28 -0.02 -3.68 -10.31
CA ILE A 28 -0.55 -4.65 -9.35
C ILE A 28 0.30 -4.58 -8.09
N VAL A 29 -0.34 -4.24 -6.97
CA VAL A 29 0.31 -4.17 -5.66
C VAL A 29 -0.15 -5.37 -4.84
N SER A 30 0.75 -6.32 -4.59
CA SER A 30 0.46 -7.47 -3.73
C SER A 30 0.54 -7.05 -2.27
N ASN A 31 -0.51 -7.32 -1.51
CA ASN A 31 -0.60 -7.02 -0.08
C ASN A 31 -1.32 -8.16 0.65
N ALA A 32 -1.00 -8.36 1.92
CA ALA A 32 -1.73 -9.24 2.80
C ALA A 32 -2.24 -8.43 3.99
N HIS A 33 -3.47 -7.93 3.89
CA HIS A 33 -4.13 -7.33 5.04
C HIS A 33 -4.61 -8.41 5.99
N PHE A 34 -4.23 -8.32 7.27
CA PHE A 34 -4.87 -9.08 8.32
C PHE A 34 -4.93 -8.28 9.63
N ASP A 35 -6.00 -8.47 10.36
CA ASP A 35 -6.18 -7.85 11.66
C ASP A 35 -5.26 -8.50 12.69
N SER A 36 -4.65 -7.69 13.56
CA SER A 36 -3.84 -8.16 14.69
C SER A 36 -4.65 -9.03 15.64
N GLN A 37 -5.93 -8.75 15.76
CA GLN A 37 -6.98 -9.58 16.35
C GLN A 37 -8.34 -9.17 15.78
N TRP A 38 -9.29 -10.11 15.71
CA TRP A 38 -10.67 -9.84 15.30
C TRP A 38 -11.62 -10.88 15.89
N ASN A 39 -12.01 -11.94 15.11
CA ASN A 39 -12.74 -13.10 15.62
C ASN A 39 -11.79 -14.15 16.24
N TRP A 40 -10.57 -13.77 16.50
CA TRP A 40 -9.49 -14.55 17.10
C TRP A 40 -8.62 -13.64 17.96
N ASP A 41 -7.82 -14.23 18.83
CA ASP A 41 -6.89 -13.52 19.69
C ASP A 41 -5.50 -13.30 19.05
N VAL A 42 -4.67 -12.50 19.71
CA VAL A 42 -3.29 -12.20 19.29
C VAL A 42 -2.44 -13.46 19.21
N GLN A 43 -2.64 -14.41 20.13
CA GLN A 43 -1.90 -15.67 20.15
C GLN A 43 -2.13 -16.46 18.87
N ARG A 44 -3.34 -16.48 18.38
CA ARG A 44 -3.66 -17.11 17.09
C ARG A 44 -3.05 -16.36 15.91
N SER A 45 -3.04 -15.05 15.94
CA SER A 45 -2.34 -14.23 14.93
C SER A 45 -0.86 -14.61 14.85
N ILE A 46 -0.19 -14.71 16.00
CA ILE A 46 1.21 -15.09 16.09
C ILE A 46 1.43 -16.53 15.61
N ALA A 47 0.59 -17.48 16.07
CA ALA A 47 0.80 -18.90 15.81
C ALA A 47 0.42 -19.34 14.39
N GLU A 48 -0.58 -18.72 13.76
CA GLU A 48 -1.14 -19.17 12.49
C GLU A 48 -0.91 -18.16 11.34
N TYR A 49 -1.33 -16.90 11.53
CA TYR A 49 -1.38 -15.94 10.41
C TYR A 49 -0.03 -15.34 10.08
N ILE A 50 0.79 -15.03 11.08
CA ILE A 50 2.15 -14.51 10.87
C ILE A 50 3.01 -15.53 10.10
N PRO A 51 3.17 -16.79 10.54
CA PRO A 51 4.01 -17.74 9.81
C PRO A 51 3.44 -18.07 8.42
N LYS A 52 2.12 -18.10 8.26
CA LYS A 52 1.48 -18.33 6.97
C LYS A 52 1.81 -17.21 5.99
N THR A 53 1.64 -15.94 6.39
CA THR A 53 1.95 -14.77 5.57
C THR A 53 3.43 -14.75 5.23
N LEU A 54 4.30 -14.92 6.22
CA LEU A 54 5.74 -14.86 6.06
C LEU A 54 6.25 -15.96 5.12
N ASN A 55 5.91 -17.22 5.38
CA ASN A 55 6.39 -18.35 4.59
C ASN A 55 5.85 -18.35 3.15
N GLN A 56 4.57 -18.01 2.95
CA GLN A 56 4.00 -17.93 1.60
C GLN A 56 4.68 -16.86 0.76
N ASN A 57 4.93 -15.69 1.33
CA ASN A 57 5.56 -14.61 0.58
C ASN A 57 7.05 -14.84 0.36
N LEU A 58 7.78 -15.42 1.31
CA LEU A 58 9.16 -15.85 1.08
C LEU A 58 9.26 -16.87 -0.05
N MET A 59 8.33 -17.84 -0.11
CA MET A 59 8.25 -18.81 -1.22
C MET A 59 7.97 -18.14 -2.56
N LEU A 60 7.03 -17.17 -2.61
CA LEU A 60 6.70 -16.44 -3.84
C LEU A 60 7.87 -15.57 -4.31
N LEU A 61 8.53 -14.87 -3.39
CA LEU A 61 9.72 -14.06 -3.66
C LEU A 61 10.90 -14.89 -4.18
N ALA A 62 11.08 -16.10 -3.65
CA ALA A 62 12.12 -17.02 -4.14
C ALA A 62 11.78 -17.60 -5.52
N LYS A 63 10.48 -17.87 -5.78
CA LYS A 63 10.03 -18.51 -7.01
C LYS A 63 9.92 -17.55 -8.20
N TYR A 64 9.48 -16.31 -7.95
CA TYR A 64 9.16 -15.34 -8.99
C TYR A 64 10.06 -14.10 -8.86
N PRO A 65 11.04 -13.88 -9.76
CA PRO A 65 11.98 -12.77 -9.67
C PRO A 65 11.34 -11.38 -9.65
N ASP A 66 10.23 -11.23 -10.36
CA ASP A 66 9.51 -9.94 -10.50
C ASP A 66 8.43 -9.74 -9.42
N TYR A 67 8.23 -10.72 -8.52
CA TYR A 67 7.25 -10.60 -7.46
C TYR A 67 7.70 -9.58 -6.42
N VAL A 68 6.80 -8.65 -6.11
CA VAL A 68 6.96 -7.62 -5.08
C VAL A 68 5.81 -7.75 -4.09
N PHE A 69 6.11 -7.69 -2.81
CA PHE A 69 5.13 -7.79 -1.74
C PHE A 69 5.15 -6.53 -0.87
N ASN A 70 3.99 -6.11 -0.41
CA ASN A 70 3.80 -4.97 0.48
C ASN A 70 3.11 -5.43 1.76
N PHE A 71 3.63 -5.02 2.92
CA PHE A 71 3.07 -5.44 4.19
C PHE A 71 3.16 -4.32 5.22
N GLU A 72 2.14 -4.22 6.07
CA GLU A 72 1.91 -3.14 7.01
C GLU A 72 2.00 -3.58 8.47
N GLY A 73 2.20 -2.62 9.37
CA GLY A 73 2.05 -2.78 10.82
C GLY A 73 3.32 -3.26 11.52
N GLY A 74 4.01 -2.35 12.24
CA GLY A 74 5.25 -2.63 12.97
C GLY A 74 5.13 -3.77 13.95
N ILE A 75 3.99 -3.90 14.64
CA ILE A 75 3.74 -5.00 15.59
C ILE A 75 3.84 -6.38 14.92
N LYS A 76 3.40 -6.53 13.67
CA LYS A 76 3.43 -7.78 12.94
C LYS A 76 4.87 -8.18 12.62
N TYR A 77 5.71 -7.21 12.26
CA TYR A 77 7.16 -7.41 12.08
C TYR A 77 7.86 -7.72 13.41
N GLN A 78 7.44 -7.08 14.52
CA GLN A 78 7.94 -7.41 15.85
C GLN A 78 7.64 -8.87 16.20
N TRP A 79 6.43 -9.37 15.93
CA TRP A 79 6.10 -10.78 16.13
C TRP A 79 6.91 -11.70 15.21
N MET A 80 7.16 -11.32 13.96
CA MET A 80 8.04 -12.08 13.07
C MET A 80 9.45 -12.17 13.64
N LYS A 81 10.00 -11.05 14.14
CA LYS A 81 11.32 -11.01 14.77
C LYS A 81 11.42 -11.90 15.99
N GLU A 82 10.43 -11.86 16.85
CA GLU A 82 10.42 -12.56 18.13
C GLU A 82 10.19 -14.07 17.99
N TYR A 83 9.20 -14.45 17.17
CA TYR A 83 8.74 -15.84 17.11
C TYR A 83 9.26 -16.63 15.90
N TYR A 84 9.74 -15.92 14.84
CA TYR A 84 10.20 -16.53 13.59
C TYR A 84 11.53 -15.91 13.11
N PRO A 85 12.57 -15.86 13.96
CA PRO A 85 13.78 -15.08 13.71
C PRO A 85 14.52 -15.51 12.42
N HIS A 86 14.54 -16.79 12.08
CA HIS A 86 15.19 -17.27 10.86
C HIS A 86 14.50 -16.72 9.60
N GLN A 87 13.18 -16.82 9.53
CA GLN A 87 12.41 -16.29 8.40
C GLN A 87 12.44 -14.76 8.37
N TYR A 88 12.50 -14.12 9.53
CA TYR A 88 12.64 -12.67 9.66
C TYR A 88 13.94 -12.17 9.01
N GLU A 89 15.05 -12.83 9.25
CA GLU A 89 16.33 -12.46 8.59
C GLU A 89 16.29 -12.69 7.07
N LEU A 90 15.64 -13.75 6.59
CA LEU A 90 15.42 -13.93 5.15
C LEU A 90 14.56 -12.81 4.55
N MET A 91 13.48 -12.41 5.24
CA MET A 91 12.64 -11.29 4.83
C MET A 91 13.42 -9.97 4.74
N LYS A 92 14.30 -9.67 5.69
CA LYS A 92 15.16 -8.47 5.67
C LYS A 92 15.99 -8.37 4.40
N ASN A 93 16.48 -9.49 3.88
CA ASN A 93 17.21 -9.49 2.61
C ASN A 93 16.32 -9.06 1.44
N TYR A 94 15.04 -9.43 1.44
CA TYR A 94 14.09 -8.98 0.42
C TYR A 94 13.67 -7.52 0.59
N ILE A 95 13.61 -7.00 1.82
CA ILE A 95 13.44 -5.56 2.08
C ILE A 95 14.62 -4.79 1.49
N ALA A 96 15.84 -5.19 1.80
CA ALA A 96 17.07 -4.57 1.28
C ALA A 96 17.18 -4.64 -0.25
N ALA A 97 16.63 -5.69 -0.87
CA ALA A 97 16.56 -5.86 -2.31
C ALA A 97 15.42 -5.08 -2.98
N GLY A 98 14.59 -4.35 -2.22
CA GLY A 98 13.43 -3.61 -2.74
C GLY A 98 12.31 -4.51 -3.28
N ARG A 99 12.18 -5.73 -2.77
CA ARG A 99 11.17 -6.71 -3.19
C ARG A 99 10.12 -7.01 -2.12
N TRP A 100 10.37 -6.61 -0.89
CA TRP A 100 9.39 -6.56 0.19
C TRP A 100 9.34 -5.13 0.70
N HIS A 101 8.24 -4.43 0.47
CA HIS A 101 8.04 -3.05 0.88
C HIS A 101 7.26 -2.98 2.19
N ILE A 102 7.68 -2.09 3.05
CA ILE A 102 6.92 -1.69 4.22
C ILE A 102 5.93 -0.63 3.76
N THR A 103 4.64 -0.92 3.94
CA THR A 103 3.53 -0.05 3.57
C THR A 103 2.92 0.54 4.83
N GLY A 104 2.56 1.82 4.77
CA GLY A 104 2.09 2.54 5.93
C GLY A 104 3.19 2.88 6.92
N SER A 105 2.86 3.73 7.87
CA SER A 105 3.83 4.28 8.83
C SER A 105 3.52 3.87 10.25
N THR A 106 2.42 3.16 10.49
CA THR A 106 1.87 2.91 11.81
C THR A 106 2.45 1.65 12.47
N TRP A 107 2.43 1.65 13.81
CA TRP A 107 2.73 0.46 14.59
C TRP A 107 1.72 -0.65 14.36
N ASP A 108 0.43 -0.30 14.34
CA ASP A 108 -0.66 -1.20 13.94
C ASP A 108 -1.75 -0.42 13.21
N ALA A 109 -2.57 -1.12 12.42
CA ALA A 109 -3.76 -0.53 11.83
C ALA A 109 -4.71 -0.05 12.94
N THR A 110 -5.31 1.12 12.73
CA THR A 110 -6.20 1.72 13.72
C THR A 110 -7.39 2.37 13.03
N ASP A 111 -8.52 2.41 13.70
CA ASP A 111 -9.63 3.28 13.30
C ASP A 111 -9.23 4.74 13.53
N PRO A 112 -9.17 5.59 12.51
CA PRO A 112 -8.69 6.96 12.67
C PRO A 112 -9.69 7.90 13.36
N ASN A 113 -10.93 7.45 13.61
CA ASN A 113 -11.97 8.27 14.25
C ASN A 113 -12.12 8.00 15.74
N ILE A 114 -11.59 6.89 16.27
CA ILE A 114 -11.79 6.47 17.67
C ILE A 114 -10.67 6.97 18.58
N PRO A 115 -9.38 6.78 18.26
CA PRO A 115 -8.30 7.20 19.14
C PRO A 115 -8.17 8.72 19.20
N SER A 116 -7.56 9.22 20.27
CA SER A 116 -7.14 10.62 20.31
C SER A 116 -6.04 10.90 19.28
N ILE A 117 -5.88 12.17 18.88
CA ILE A 117 -4.80 12.60 17.99
C ILE A 117 -3.44 12.19 18.55
N GLU A 118 -3.25 12.31 19.87
CA GLU A 118 -2.02 11.90 20.54
C GLU A 118 -1.76 10.40 20.38
N SER A 119 -2.75 9.53 20.56
CA SER A 119 -2.62 8.09 20.37
C SER A 119 -2.31 7.75 18.93
N PHE A 120 -2.96 8.42 17.98
CA PHE A 120 -2.74 8.19 16.57
C PHE A 120 -1.31 8.63 16.14
N THR A 121 -0.86 9.79 16.61
CA THR A 121 0.50 10.29 16.37
C THR A 121 1.55 9.34 16.96
N ARG A 122 1.33 8.82 18.17
CA ARG A 122 2.23 7.82 18.77
C ARG A 122 2.26 6.51 18.00
N ASN A 123 1.13 6.08 17.47
CA ASN A 123 1.07 4.89 16.62
C ASN A 123 1.97 5.04 15.38
N ILE A 124 1.96 6.23 14.76
CA ILE A 124 2.90 6.55 13.67
C ILE A 124 4.35 6.61 14.19
N LEU A 125 4.60 7.29 15.29
CA LEU A 125 5.94 7.47 15.87
C LEU A 125 6.59 6.11 16.17
N TYR A 126 5.88 5.19 16.82
CA TYR A 126 6.40 3.86 17.13
C TYR A 126 6.64 3.02 15.87
N GLY A 127 5.74 3.08 14.89
CA GLY A 127 5.94 2.42 13.61
C GLY A 127 7.20 2.92 12.89
N GLN A 128 7.33 4.22 12.75
CA GLN A 128 8.48 4.86 12.10
C GLN A 128 9.81 4.55 12.80
N HIS A 129 9.86 4.60 14.14
CA HIS A 129 11.07 4.24 14.89
C HIS A 129 11.45 2.77 14.64
N PHE A 130 10.50 1.85 14.73
CA PHE A 130 10.75 0.45 14.47
C PHE A 130 11.28 0.20 13.05
N TYR A 131 10.66 0.79 12.04
CA TYR A 131 11.07 0.61 10.65
C TYR A 131 12.45 1.17 10.37
N ARG A 132 12.77 2.32 10.95
CA ARG A 132 14.11 2.92 10.86
C ARG A 132 15.17 2.05 11.54
N ASP A 133 14.90 1.62 12.75
CA ASP A 133 15.86 0.88 13.57
C ASP A 133 16.13 -0.53 13.01
N GLU A 134 15.06 -1.19 12.49
CA GLU A 134 15.17 -2.57 12.01
C GLU A 134 15.57 -2.68 10.53
N PHE A 135 15.14 -1.75 9.71
CA PHE A 135 15.26 -1.87 8.26
C PHE A 135 15.95 -0.69 7.59
N GLY A 136 16.20 0.40 8.31
CA GLY A 136 16.77 1.62 7.75
C GLY A 136 15.82 2.34 6.79
N VAL A 137 14.51 2.13 6.90
CA VAL A 137 13.50 2.74 6.04
C VAL A 137 12.49 3.55 6.85
N GLU A 138 11.84 4.49 6.21
CA GLU A 138 10.74 5.26 6.78
C GLU A 138 9.50 5.09 5.91
N GLY A 139 8.34 4.93 6.53
CA GLY A 139 7.06 4.97 5.83
C GLY A 139 6.72 6.39 5.39
N THR A 140 6.09 6.54 4.25
CA THR A 140 5.73 7.85 3.67
C THR A 140 4.23 8.05 3.57
N ASP A 141 3.44 7.05 3.98
CA ASP A 141 2.00 7.04 3.83
C ASP A 141 1.27 6.51 5.07
N ILE A 142 -0.02 6.78 5.11
CA ILE A 142 -0.97 6.08 5.97
C ILE A 142 -1.70 5.06 5.10
N PHE A 143 -1.60 3.79 5.45
CA PHE A 143 -2.25 2.69 4.75
C PHE A 143 -3.32 2.07 5.63
N LEU A 144 -4.58 2.36 5.35
CA LEU A 144 -5.75 1.90 6.11
C LEU A 144 -6.78 1.28 5.16
N PRO A 145 -6.53 0.08 4.63
CA PRO A 145 -7.38 -0.52 3.60
C PRO A 145 -8.76 -0.92 4.11
N ASP A 146 -8.91 -1.18 5.41
CA ASP A 146 -10.14 -1.72 5.99
C ASP A 146 -10.77 -0.87 7.12
N CYS A 147 -10.48 0.43 7.18
CA CYS A 147 -11.09 1.35 8.14
C CYS A 147 -12.40 1.95 7.61
N PHE A 148 -13.31 2.29 8.53
CA PHE A 148 -14.71 2.57 8.21
C PHE A 148 -15.09 4.04 8.39
N GLY A 149 -14.21 4.93 8.02
CA GLY A 149 -14.40 6.38 8.04
C GLY A 149 -13.09 7.09 8.35
N PHE A 150 -12.99 8.33 7.86
CA PHE A 150 -11.78 9.13 7.95
C PHE A 150 -12.14 10.57 8.27
N GLY A 151 -11.63 11.07 9.39
CA GLY A 151 -11.87 12.43 9.84
C GLY A 151 -11.06 13.46 9.05
N TRP A 152 -11.52 14.69 9.03
CA TRP A 152 -10.87 15.81 8.34
C TRP A 152 -9.49 16.18 8.89
N THR A 153 -9.19 15.78 10.10
CA THR A 153 -7.88 15.98 10.73
C THR A 153 -6.81 15.01 10.27
N LEU A 154 -7.19 13.94 9.59
CA LEU A 154 -6.24 12.90 9.19
C LEU A 154 -5.13 13.41 8.25
N PRO A 155 -5.42 14.20 7.17
CA PRO A 155 -4.36 14.75 6.33
C PRO A 155 -3.47 15.73 7.07
N THR A 156 -4.02 16.57 7.98
CA THR A 156 -3.23 17.44 8.85
C THR A 156 -2.25 16.64 9.71
N VAL A 157 -2.73 15.61 10.42
CA VAL A 157 -1.84 14.76 11.23
C VAL A 157 -0.80 14.06 10.37
N ALA A 158 -1.17 13.58 9.18
CA ALA A 158 -0.22 12.98 8.25
C ALA A 158 0.91 13.96 7.88
N ALA A 159 0.55 15.19 7.46
CA ALA A 159 1.49 16.21 7.08
C ALA A 159 2.44 16.59 8.24
N HIS A 160 1.91 16.79 9.45
CA HIS A 160 2.73 17.05 10.65
C HIS A 160 3.64 15.88 11.04
N CYS A 161 3.30 14.66 10.68
CA CYS A 161 4.16 13.49 10.83
C CYS A 161 5.13 13.28 9.66
N GLY A 162 5.18 14.19 8.69
CA GLY A 162 6.04 14.08 7.51
C GLY A 162 5.56 13.08 6.45
N LEU A 163 4.29 12.66 6.53
CA LEU A 163 3.70 11.70 5.59
C LEU A 163 3.04 12.45 4.42
N ILE A 164 3.15 11.89 3.22
CA ILE A 164 2.68 12.51 1.98
C ILE A 164 1.61 11.69 1.25
N GLY A 165 1.31 10.48 1.74
CA GLY A 165 0.39 9.55 1.10
C GLY A 165 -0.70 9.04 2.04
N PHE A 166 -1.83 8.67 1.44
CA PHE A 166 -2.92 7.97 2.11
C PHE A 166 -3.54 6.97 1.15
N SER A 167 -3.77 5.75 1.62
CA SER A 167 -4.38 4.68 0.82
C SER A 167 -5.46 3.96 1.60
N THR A 168 -6.61 3.76 0.95
CA THR A 168 -7.72 2.96 1.46
C THR A 168 -8.55 2.39 0.31
N GLN A 169 -9.33 1.33 0.57
CA GLN A 169 -10.31 0.80 -0.38
C GLN A 169 -11.76 1.09 0.04
N LYS A 170 -11.99 1.56 1.27
CA LYS A 170 -13.35 1.64 1.84
C LYS A 170 -14.20 2.78 1.30
N LEU A 171 -13.61 3.81 0.75
CA LEU A 171 -14.35 4.93 0.17
C LEU A 171 -15.22 4.54 -1.03
N MET A 172 -14.88 3.43 -1.70
CA MET A 172 -15.58 2.94 -2.89
C MET A 172 -16.60 1.83 -2.59
N TRP A 173 -16.89 1.52 -1.34
CA TRP A 173 -17.82 0.45 -0.93
C TRP A 173 -19.29 0.86 -1.12
N ARG A 174 -19.73 0.92 -2.37
CA ARG A 174 -21.02 1.47 -2.81
C ARG A 174 -22.26 0.62 -2.48
N HIS A 175 -22.10 -0.60 -1.96
CA HIS A 175 -23.20 -1.57 -1.91
C HIS A 175 -23.61 -2.02 -0.51
N ARG A 176 -23.18 -1.32 0.54
CA ARG A 176 -23.63 -1.62 1.90
C ARG A 176 -24.57 -0.53 2.40
N PRO A 177 -25.77 -0.87 2.91
CA PRO A 177 -26.80 0.09 3.30
C PRO A 177 -26.41 1.02 4.46
N PHE A 178 -25.30 0.72 5.15
CA PHE A 178 -24.80 1.50 6.29
C PHE A 178 -23.75 2.56 5.92
N TYR A 179 -23.17 2.50 4.72
CA TYR A 179 -22.18 3.44 4.26
C TYR A 179 -22.80 4.27 3.15
N GLY A 180 -23.26 5.45 3.49
CA GLY A 180 -23.99 6.34 2.58
C GLY A 180 -23.38 6.44 1.18
N ASN A 181 -24.12 7.00 0.24
CA ASN A 181 -23.71 7.20 -1.15
C ASN A 181 -22.56 8.23 -1.25
N SER A 182 -21.38 7.94 -0.72
CA SER A 182 -20.22 8.79 -0.96
C SER A 182 -19.85 8.68 -2.43
N LYS A 183 -20.23 9.66 -3.21
CA LYS A 183 -19.82 9.81 -4.61
C LYS A 183 -18.47 10.51 -4.64
N ILE A 184 -17.39 9.80 -4.30
CA ILE A 184 -16.06 10.29 -4.60
C ILE A 184 -15.87 10.10 -6.10
N PRO A 185 -15.68 11.17 -6.87
CA PRO A 185 -15.68 11.13 -8.33
C PRO A 185 -14.35 10.65 -8.92
N PHE A 186 -13.35 10.36 -8.09
CA PHE A 186 -11.98 9.98 -8.50
C PHE A 186 -11.43 8.90 -7.59
N GLU A 187 -10.46 8.16 -8.08
CA GLU A 187 -9.75 7.10 -7.35
C GLU A 187 -8.40 7.59 -6.80
N ILE A 188 -7.85 8.65 -7.37
CA ILE A 188 -6.61 9.32 -6.94
C ILE A 188 -6.89 10.82 -6.91
N GLY A 189 -6.52 11.48 -5.83
CA GLY A 189 -6.71 12.92 -5.66
C GLY A 189 -5.91 13.51 -4.50
N LEU A 190 -6.01 14.80 -4.33
CA LEU A 190 -5.48 15.51 -3.18
C LEU A 190 -6.53 15.54 -2.08
N TRP A 191 -6.07 15.38 -0.85
CA TRP A 191 -6.90 15.53 0.33
C TRP A 191 -6.33 16.63 1.20
N GLU A 192 -7.04 17.75 1.30
CA GLU A 192 -6.67 18.90 2.12
C GLU A 192 -7.21 18.72 3.54
N GLY A 193 -6.39 19.06 4.52
CA GLY A 193 -6.74 19.10 5.92
C GLY A 193 -7.44 20.39 6.31
N VAL A 194 -7.46 20.68 7.62
CA VAL A 194 -8.13 21.86 8.21
C VAL A 194 -7.19 23.06 8.37
N ASP A 195 -5.91 22.91 8.08
CA ASP A 195 -4.85 23.92 8.19
C ASP A 195 -3.93 23.95 6.96
#